data_ba08cf9acdef3f48c63169d9fa2c2af6
#
_entry.id   ba08cf9acdef3f48c63169d9fa2c2af6
#
_cell.length_a   1.000
_cell.length_b   1.000
_cell.length_c   1.000
_cell.angle_alpha   90.00
_cell.angle_beta   90.00
_cell.angle_gamma   90.00
#
_symmetry.space_group_name_H-M   'P 1'
#
loop_
_entity.id
_entity.type
_entity.pdbx_description
1 polymer ?
#
loop_
_entity_poly.entity_id
_entity_poly.type
_entity_poly.pdbx_seq_one_letter_code
_entity_poly.pdbx_strand_id
1 'polypeptide(L)'
;MDLDRTLRLYAELAVRVALNVQPGQRVLIIGPLANGGASLEAAPLARQIAAAAYRAGSPLVETIYGDEVQQSLRFKHAPRESFASFSAWLPGALADHVRAGHAVLSISANDPDLLQAEPPDLVSALLQATAREMRPFREQVSRNDTNWAVVAAASSGWAEKIFPGIPTDEAVSKLWGCIGRMCRLDAPDPIAAWEAHLGNLAARSEFLNRKRYSALKYTGPGTNLVLGLPEGHIWVSGRSASRNGITFTANLPTEEVFTIAHKDRVDGTVRASKPLSYGSTLIDGFSVTFEHGRVVKMTAERNADTLQRLLDTDEGARRLGEVALVPHSSPIAQSGLLYYNTLFDENAASHVALGNAYKFTVKGGNEMSDDEFERMGGNRSAVHVDFMIGSADLDVDGVLAGGATEPLMRKGEWAT
;
A
#
# COMPACT_ATOMS: atom_id res chain seq x y z
N MET A 1 22.60 -5.33 -13.49
CA MET A 1 21.82 -4.28 -14.21
C MET A 1 22.60 -2.97 -14.11
N ASP A 2 22.69 -2.17 -15.19
CA ASP A 2 23.27 -0.83 -15.11
C ASP A 2 22.33 0.08 -14.30
N LEU A 3 22.80 0.56 -13.15
CA LEU A 3 21.99 1.34 -12.21
C LEU A 3 21.51 2.64 -12.85
N ASP A 4 22.36 3.36 -13.59
CA ASP A 4 21.99 4.60 -14.23
C ASP A 4 20.87 4.41 -15.26
N ARG A 5 20.93 3.32 -16.02
CA ARG A 5 19.87 2.94 -16.96
C ARG A 5 18.57 2.61 -16.19
N THR A 6 18.67 1.84 -15.11
CA THR A 6 17.53 1.47 -14.26
C THR A 6 16.82 2.70 -13.71
N LEU A 7 17.59 3.63 -13.13
CA LEU A 7 17.04 4.88 -12.57
C LEU A 7 16.36 5.73 -13.65
N ARG A 8 16.94 5.84 -14.85
CA ARG A 8 16.30 6.58 -15.96
C ARG A 8 14.99 5.93 -16.41
N LEU A 9 14.96 4.61 -16.61
CA LEU A 9 13.75 3.90 -17.02
C LEU A 9 12.67 3.98 -15.97
N TYR A 10 13.05 3.85 -14.70
CA TYR A 10 12.10 3.94 -13.60
C TYR A 10 11.53 5.35 -13.44
N ALA A 11 12.35 6.38 -13.63
CA ALA A 11 11.89 7.77 -13.64
C ALA A 11 10.89 8.06 -14.77
N GLU A 12 11.15 7.56 -15.99
CA GLU A 12 10.18 7.68 -17.09
C GLU A 12 8.86 6.96 -16.76
N LEU A 13 8.94 5.77 -16.17
CA LEU A 13 7.76 5.02 -15.74
C LEU A 13 6.98 5.78 -14.65
N ALA A 14 7.67 6.30 -13.63
CA ALA A 14 7.06 7.08 -12.55
C ALA A 14 6.36 8.35 -13.06
N VAL A 15 6.96 9.04 -14.01
CA VAL A 15 6.40 10.29 -14.54
C VAL A 15 5.27 10.05 -15.53
N ARG A 16 5.42 9.08 -16.45
CA ARG A 16 4.50 8.89 -17.58
C ARG A 16 3.35 7.93 -17.27
N VAL A 17 3.60 6.90 -16.45
CA VAL A 17 2.59 5.88 -16.11
C VAL A 17 2.03 6.09 -14.71
N ALA A 18 2.91 6.23 -13.69
CA ALA A 18 2.44 6.40 -12.33
C ALA A 18 1.74 7.74 -12.16
N LEU A 19 2.43 8.84 -12.27
CA LEU A 19 1.83 10.18 -12.12
C LEU A 19 1.04 10.63 -13.35
N ASN A 20 1.44 10.23 -14.56
CA ASN A 20 0.91 10.81 -15.81
C ASN A 20 0.96 12.34 -15.78
N VAL A 21 2.15 12.88 -15.54
CA VAL A 21 2.38 14.33 -15.38
C VAL A 21 1.91 15.08 -16.62
N GLN A 22 1.09 16.09 -16.43
CA GLN A 22 0.59 16.93 -17.52
C GLN A 22 1.46 18.17 -17.74
N PRO A 23 1.58 18.68 -18.97
CA PRO A 23 2.27 19.94 -19.25
C PRO A 23 1.71 21.09 -18.38
N GLY A 24 2.60 21.87 -17.74
CA GLY A 24 2.24 22.92 -16.82
C GLY A 24 1.95 22.48 -15.38
N GLN A 25 1.87 21.16 -15.12
CA GLN A 25 1.66 20.63 -13.78
C GLN A 25 2.98 20.59 -12.99
N ARG A 26 3.02 21.14 -11.78
CA ARG A 26 4.16 21.01 -10.87
C ARG A 26 4.20 19.62 -10.25
N VAL A 27 5.38 19.18 -9.83
CA VAL A 27 5.58 17.90 -9.14
C VAL A 27 6.25 18.14 -7.81
N LEU A 28 5.67 17.54 -6.77
CA LEU A 28 6.28 17.46 -5.45
C LEU A 28 6.74 16.03 -5.19
N ILE A 29 8.03 15.86 -4.92
CA ILE A 29 8.62 14.60 -4.48
C ILE A 29 8.77 14.64 -2.98
N ILE A 30 8.18 13.64 -2.30
CA ILE A 30 8.25 13.48 -0.84
C ILE A 30 8.63 12.03 -0.49
N GLY A 31 8.64 11.72 0.77
CA GLY A 31 8.71 10.35 1.32
C GLY A 31 7.83 10.25 2.55
N PRO A 32 7.93 9.17 3.32
CA PRO A 32 7.22 9.06 4.58
C PRO A 32 7.58 10.19 5.53
N LEU A 33 6.59 11.05 5.81
CA LEU A 33 6.82 12.30 6.55
C LEU A 33 7.14 12.07 8.04
N ALA A 34 6.83 10.89 8.57
CA ALA A 34 7.33 10.49 9.89
C ALA A 34 8.86 10.45 9.95
N ASN A 35 9.51 10.24 8.81
CA ASN A 35 10.97 10.24 8.64
C ASN A 35 11.50 11.56 8.05
N GLY A 36 10.67 12.59 7.99
CA GLY A 36 11.05 13.93 7.52
C GLY A 36 10.91 14.14 6.02
N GLY A 37 10.73 13.10 5.21
CA GLY A 37 10.63 13.18 3.75
C GLY A 37 11.26 12.00 3.02
N ALA A 38 11.59 12.18 1.75
CA ALA A 38 12.32 11.17 0.96
C ALA A 38 13.73 10.97 1.51
N SER A 39 14.16 9.72 1.70
CA SER A 39 15.52 9.42 2.15
C SER A 39 16.57 10.09 1.24
N LEU A 40 17.65 10.59 1.83
CA LEU A 40 18.78 11.15 1.07
C LEU A 40 19.40 10.12 0.10
N GLU A 41 19.32 8.83 0.42
CA GLU A 41 19.78 7.75 -0.47
C GLU A 41 18.90 7.64 -1.74
N ALA A 42 17.65 8.11 -1.72
CA ALA A 42 16.79 8.17 -2.88
C ALA A 42 17.09 9.35 -3.83
N ALA A 43 18.01 10.26 -3.48
CA ALA A 43 18.32 11.44 -4.26
C ALA A 43 18.74 11.14 -5.73
N PRO A 44 19.50 10.07 -6.05
CA PRO A 44 19.79 9.72 -7.44
C PRO A 44 18.52 9.45 -8.26
N LEU A 45 17.54 8.72 -7.71
CA LEU A 45 16.25 8.49 -8.37
C LEU A 45 15.43 9.79 -8.47
N ALA A 46 15.34 10.57 -7.38
CA ALA A 46 14.60 11.83 -7.37
C ALA A 46 15.10 12.81 -8.45
N ARG A 47 16.41 12.89 -8.69
CA ARG A 47 17.00 13.71 -9.75
C ARG A 47 16.60 13.22 -11.15
N GLN A 48 16.55 11.90 -11.39
CA GLN A 48 16.10 11.35 -12.66
C GLN A 48 14.60 11.60 -12.89
N ILE A 49 13.79 11.51 -11.82
CA ILE A 49 12.35 11.82 -11.86
C ILE A 49 12.16 13.31 -12.17
N ALA A 50 12.90 14.20 -11.54
CA ALA A 50 12.84 15.63 -11.82
C ALA A 50 13.18 15.93 -13.30
N ALA A 51 14.25 15.31 -13.81
CA ALA A 51 14.63 15.44 -15.21
C ALA A 51 13.54 14.92 -16.16
N ALA A 52 12.91 13.79 -15.85
CA ALA A 52 11.80 13.22 -16.63
C ALA A 52 10.55 14.14 -16.57
N ALA A 53 10.20 14.66 -15.39
CA ALA A 53 9.08 15.58 -15.22
C ALA A 53 9.27 16.89 -15.99
N TYR A 54 10.48 17.46 -16.01
CA TYR A 54 10.77 18.62 -16.86
C TYR A 54 10.61 18.31 -18.35
N ARG A 55 11.05 17.14 -18.81
CA ARG A 55 10.80 16.70 -20.20
C ARG A 55 9.32 16.50 -20.52
N ALA A 56 8.51 16.14 -19.51
CA ALA A 56 7.07 16.03 -19.65
C ALA A 56 6.34 17.40 -19.59
N GLY A 57 7.08 18.50 -19.43
CA GLY A 57 6.52 19.87 -19.43
C GLY A 57 6.16 20.41 -18.04
N SER A 58 6.63 19.78 -16.95
CA SER A 58 6.49 20.34 -15.62
C SER A 58 7.33 21.63 -15.50
N PRO A 59 6.78 22.74 -15.00
CA PRO A 59 7.53 23.98 -14.83
C PRO A 59 8.39 23.99 -13.55
N LEU A 60 8.07 23.15 -12.57
CA LEU A 60 8.75 23.12 -11.29
C LEU A 60 8.62 21.75 -10.64
N VAL A 61 9.75 21.22 -10.19
CA VAL A 61 9.84 20.01 -9.37
C VAL A 61 10.52 20.36 -8.06
N GLU A 62 9.86 20.08 -6.95
CA GLU A 62 10.37 20.31 -5.60
C GLU A 62 10.54 18.95 -4.91
N THR A 63 11.54 18.83 -4.05
CA THR A 63 11.78 17.59 -3.28
C THR A 63 11.96 17.93 -1.81
N ILE A 64 11.19 17.27 -0.94
CA ILE A 64 11.37 17.33 0.51
C ILE A 64 12.13 16.07 0.93
N TYR A 65 13.38 16.25 1.33
CA TYR A 65 14.23 15.16 1.83
C TYR A 65 14.09 15.02 3.34
N GLY A 66 14.15 13.78 3.81
CA GLY A 66 14.35 13.39 5.21
C GLY A 66 15.73 12.81 5.40
N ASP A 67 16.33 13.09 6.55
CA ASP A 67 17.62 12.55 6.95
C ASP A 67 17.42 11.64 8.17
N GLU A 68 17.65 10.34 7.99
CA GLU A 68 17.50 9.31 9.02
C GLU A 68 18.50 9.52 10.18
N VAL A 69 19.69 10.04 9.88
CA VAL A 69 20.68 10.42 10.91
C VAL A 69 20.14 11.58 11.74
N GLN A 70 19.57 12.62 11.10
CA GLN A 70 18.96 13.74 11.81
C GLN A 70 17.79 13.28 12.69
N GLN A 71 17.02 12.31 12.22
CA GLN A 71 15.93 11.73 13.02
C GLN A 71 16.45 11.00 14.25
N SER A 72 17.48 10.17 14.13
CA SER A 72 18.14 9.52 15.26
C SER A 72 18.71 10.54 16.25
N LEU A 73 19.30 11.64 15.76
CA LEU A 73 19.76 12.74 16.61
C LEU A 73 18.62 13.41 17.39
N ARG A 74 17.43 13.52 16.79
CA ARG A 74 16.23 14.02 17.49
C ARG A 74 15.87 13.11 18.67
N PHE A 75 15.80 11.78 18.47
CA PHE A 75 15.52 10.83 19.56
C PHE A 75 16.57 10.92 20.68
N LYS A 76 17.83 11.13 20.32
CA LYS A 76 18.94 11.20 21.26
C LYS A 76 19.01 12.52 22.07
N HIS A 77 18.63 13.64 21.48
CA HIS A 77 18.95 14.97 22.03
C HIS A 77 17.74 15.89 22.24
N ALA A 78 16.62 15.68 21.56
CA ALA A 78 15.49 16.59 21.67
C ALA A 78 14.71 16.38 23.01
N PRO A 79 14.07 17.43 23.54
CA PRO A 79 13.17 17.31 24.68
C PRO A 79 12.03 16.33 24.37
N ARG A 80 11.72 15.44 25.33
CA ARG A 80 10.70 14.38 25.12
C ARG A 80 9.32 14.93 24.73
N GLU A 81 8.92 16.05 25.33
CA GLU A 81 7.64 16.73 25.03
C GLU A 81 7.55 17.25 23.60
N SER A 82 8.68 17.49 22.94
CA SER A 82 8.73 17.95 21.54
C SER A 82 8.23 16.92 20.53
N PHE A 83 8.17 15.64 20.89
CA PHE A 83 7.70 14.56 20.02
C PHE A 83 6.20 14.61 19.75
N ALA A 84 5.43 15.29 20.60
CA ALA A 84 4.01 15.56 20.37
C ALA A 84 3.78 16.72 19.36
N SER A 85 4.84 17.42 18.95
CA SER A 85 4.80 18.55 18.01
C SER A 85 5.18 18.14 16.60
N PHE A 86 4.57 18.83 15.62
CA PHE A 86 4.87 18.66 14.20
C PHE A 86 5.15 20.02 13.54
N SER A 87 5.71 20.06 12.35
CA SER A 87 5.98 21.27 11.60
C SER A 87 4.69 22.05 11.32
N ALA A 88 4.61 23.33 11.73
CA ALA A 88 3.40 24.12 11.58
C ALA A 88 3.08 24.53 10.13
N TRP A 89 4.10 24.67 9.28
CA TRP A 89 3.95 25.15 7.89
C TRP A 89 3.72 24.01 6.89
N LEU A 90 4.30 22.84 7.13
CA LEU A 90 4.36 21.76 6.15
C LEU A 90 2.98 21.20 5.76
N PRO A 91 2.05 20.90 6.69
CA PRO A 91 0.74 20.37 6.34
C PRO A 91 -0.06 21.30 5.43
N GLY A 92 -0.01 22.60 5.72
CA GLY A 92 -0.69 23.62 4.91
C GLY A 92 -0.11 23.73 3.50
N ALA A 93 1.21 23.77 3.38
CA ALA A 93 1.89 23.83 2.07
C ALA A 93 1.59 22.60 1.20
N LEU A 94 1.59 21.40 1.78
CA LEU A 94 1.27 20.18 1.05
C LEU A 94 -0.20 20.14 0.61
N ALA A 95 -1.12 20.54 1.49
CA ALA A 95 -2.54 20.61 1.16
C ALA A 95 -2.82 21.66 0.06
N ASP A 96 -2.11 22.81 0.07
CA ASP A 96 -2.20 23.83 -0.97
C ASP A 96 -1.69 23.32 -2.33
N HIS A 97 -0.59 22.57 -2.33
CA HIS A 97 -0.04 21.94 -3.53
C HIS A 97 -1.07 21.00 -4.20
N VAL A 98 -1.74 20.16 -3.41
CA VAL A 98 -2.80 19.26 -3.90
C VAL A 98 -4.02 20.05 -4.39
N ARG A 99 -4.47 21.06 -3.65
CA ARG A 99 -5.61 21.91 -4.06
C ARG A 99 -5.35 22.66 -5.37
N ALA A 100 -4.10 22.97 -5.65
CA ALA A 100 -3.71 23.59 -6.93
C ALA A 100 -3.68 22.57 -8.11
N GLY A 101 -3.99 21.29 -7.86
CA GLY A 101 -4.00 20.25 -8.90
C GLY A 101 -2.60 19.76 -9.30
N HIS A 102 -1.60 19.97 -8.44
CA HIS A 102 -0.22 19.57 -8.70
C HIS A 102 0.05 18.14 -8.25
N ALA A 103 0.91 17.43 -8.97
CA ALA A 103 1.18 16.01 -8.75
C ALA A 103 2.07 15.77 -7.51
N VAL A 104 1.82 14.66 -6.82
CA VAL A 104 2.60 14.24 -5.64
C VAL A 104 3.21 12.86 -5.87
N LEU A 105 4.53 12.74 -5.73
CA LEU A 105 5.25 11.46 -5.75
C LEU A 105 5.86 11.18 -4.40
N SER A 106 5.54 10.04 -3.80
CA SER A 106 6.20 9.56 -2.60
C SER A 106 7.25 8.51 -2.96
N ILE A 107 8.49 8.67 -2.47
CA ILE A 107 9.54 7.65 -2.61
C ILE A 107 9.69 6.92 -1.27
N SER A 108 9.34 5.64 -1.26
CA SER A 108 9.54 4.74 -0.13
C SER A 108 10.95 4.15 -0.19
N ALA A 109 11.80 4.51 0.74
CA ALA A 109 13.21 4.07 0.80
C ALA A 109 13.70 3.92 2.25
N ASN A 110 12.79 3.63 3.16
CA ASN A 110 13.09 3.70 4.59
C ASN A 110 13.73 2.42 5.09
N ASP A 111 14.65 2.57 6.04
CA ASP A 111 15.09 1.48 6.89
C ASP A 111 13.92 1.02 7.78
N PRO A 112 13.44 -0.24 7.66
CA PRO A 112 12.35 -0.76 8.48
C PRO A 112 12.68 -0.81 9.97
N ASP A 113 13.97 -0.86 10.32
CA ASP A 113 14.45 -0.98 11.69
C ASP A 113 14.90 0.37 12.29
N LEU A 114 14.78 1.48 11.55
CA LEU A 114 15.26 2.81 11.95
C LEU A 114 14.84 3.22 13.37
N LEU A 115 13.61 2.93 13.76
CA LEU A 115 13.05 3.32 15.05
C LEU A 115 12.94 2.14 16.03
N GLN A 116 13.47 0.97 15.69
CA GLN A 116 13.32 -0.25 16.51
C GLN A 116 13.97 -0.14 17.90
N ALA A 117 15.11 0.56 17.97
CA ALA A 117 15.84 0.75 19.23
C ALA A 117 15.36 1.98 20.02
N GLU A 118 14.46 2.79 19.48
CA GLU A 118 14.03 4.03 20.11
C GLU A 118 12.91 3.80 21.13
N PRO A 119 12.75 4.69 22.13
CA PRO A 119 11.71 4.55 23.14
C PRO A 119 10.30 4.48 22.52
N PRO A 120 9.52 3.39 22.74
CA PRO A 120 8.25 3.18 22.08
C PRO A 120 7.20 4.29 22.30
N ASP A 121 7.22 4.94 23.45
CA ASP A 121 6.33 6.06 23.76
C ASP A 121 6.65 7.31 22.92
N LEU A 122 7.93 7.59 22.66
CA LEU A 122 8.35 8.68 21.80
C LEU A 122 8.05 8.39 20.32
N VAL A 123 8.28 7.15 19.88
CA VAL A 123 7.89 6.70 18.54
C VAL A 123 6.39 6.87 18.34
N SER A 124 5.58 6.42 19.32
CA SER A 124 4.14 6.58 19.28
C SER A 124 3.72 8.05 19.23
N ALA A 125 4.32 8.91 20.06
CA ALA A 125 4.03 10.34 20.06
C ALA A 125 4.34 11.01 18.72
N LEU A 126 5.49 10.68 18.10
CA LEU A 126 5.89 11.17 16.78
C LEU A 126 4.89 10.75 15.70
N LEU A 127 4.54 9.47 15.67
CA LEU A 127 3.62 8.91 14.65
C LEU A 127 2.21 9.51 14.80
N GLN A 128 1.71 9.66 16.04
CA GLN A 128 0.41 10.28 16.32
C GLN A 128 0.39 11.76 15.94
N ALA A 129 1.44 12.52 16.28
CA ALA A 129 1.55 13.93 15.89
C ALA A 129 1.58 14.07 14.36
N THR A 130 2.40 13.27 13.66
CA THR A 130 2.44 13.24 12.20
C THR A 130 1.07 12.87 11.61
N ALA A 131 0.42 11.85 12.15
CA ALA A 131 -0.88 11.37 11.68
C ALA A 131 -1.97 12.45 11.82
N ARG A 132 -2.00 13.14 12.94
CA ARG A 132 -2.97 14.22 13.24
C ARG A 132 -2.77 15.42 12.33
N GLU A 133 -1.55 15.92 12.26
CA GLU A 133 -1.25 17.16 11.52
C GLU A 133 -1.33 16.98 10.00
N MET A 134 -0.93 15.81 9.50
CA MET A 134 -0.97 15.49 8.08
C MET A 134 -2.34 14.99 7.59
N ARG A 135 -3.32 14.87 8.47
CA ARG A 135 -4.66 14.39 8.13
C ARG A 135 -5.30 15.14 6.95
N PRO A 136 -5.31 16.50 6.88
CA PRO A 136 -5.92 17.23 5.77
C PRO A 136 -5.29 16.91 4.41
N PHE A 137 -3.97 16.79 4.35
CA PHE A 137 -3.25 16.40 3.14
C PHE A 137 -3.58 14.96 2.72
N ARG A 138 -3.55 14.01 3.68
CA ARG A 138 -3.85 12.60 3.41
C ARG A 138 -5.28 12.37 2.94
N GLU A 139 -6.25 13.09 3.50
CA GLU A 139 -7.64 13.04 3.05
C GLU A 139 -7.81 13.52 1.61
N GLN A 140 -7.07 14.55 1.18
CA GLN A 140 -7.08 15.00 -0.21
C GLN A 140 -6.46 13.97 -1.15
N VAL A 141 -5.32 13.39 -0.78
CA VAL A 141 -4.65 12.33 -1.56
C VAL A 141 -5.56 11.10 -1.67
N SER A 142 -6.14 10.62 -0.56
CA SER A 142 -7.02 9.44 -0.57
C SER A 142 -8.34 9.64 -1.33
N ARG A 143 -8.79 10.88 -1.52
CA ARG A 143 -9.93 11.22 -2.39
C ARG A 143 -9.54 11.42 -3.86
N ASN A 144 -8.28 11.23 -4.19
CA ASN A 144 -7.73 11.51 -5.52
C ASN A 144 -7.98 12.97 -5.97
N ASP A 145 -7.87 13.93 -5.05
CA ASP A 145 -8.04 15.35 -5.41
C ASP A 145 -7.00 15.80 -6.46
N THR A 146 -5.86 15.12 -6.55
CA THR A 146 -4.87 15.21 -7.62
C THR A 146 -4.30 13.83 -7.97
N ASN A 147 -3.48 13.73 -9.02
CA ASN A 147 -2.71 12.52 -9.34
C ASN A 147 -1.51 12.39 -8.39
N TRP A 148 -1.36 11.20 -7.86
CA TRP A 148 -0.29 10.87 -6.91
C TRP A 148 0.23 9.46 -7.14
N ALA A 149 1.47 9.22 -6.71
CA ALA A 149 2.02 7.88 -6.79
C ALA A 149 3.01 7.60 -5.65
N VAL A 150 3.17 6.31 -5.35
CA VAL A 150 4.23 5.78 -4.50
C VAL A 150 5.14 4.90 -5.35
N VAL A 151 6.43 5.16 -5.26
CA VAL A 151 7.49 4.35 -5.85
C VAL A 151 8.50 4.00 -4.77
N ALA A 152 9.38 3.04 -5.03
CA ALA A 152 10.42 2.69 -4.07
C ALA A 152 11.82 3.04 -4.59
N ALA A 153 12.75 3.27 -3.67
CA ALA A 153 14.17 3.32 -3.96
C ALA A 153 14.92 2.44 -2.97
N ALA A 154 15.94 1.72 -3.44
CA ALA A 154 16.78 0.95 -2.54
C ALA A 154 17.58 1.87 -1.62
N SER A 155 17.55 1.59 -0.32
CA SER A 155 18.39 2.21 0.70
C SER A 155 19.23 1.15 1.43
N SER A 156 20.27 1.58 2.09
CA SER A 156 21.21 0.69 2.79
C SER A 156 20.51 -0.13 3.87
N GLY A 157 19.82 0.52 4.81
CA GLY A 157 19.14 -0.19 5.91
C GLY A 157 18.04 -1.13 5.42
N TRP A 158 17.25 -0.73 4.43
CA TRP A 158 16.24 -1.62 3.85
C TRP A 158 16.87 -2.82 3.14
N ALA A 159 17.95 -2.62 2.39
CA ALA A 159 18.66 -3.70 1.70
C ALA A 159 19.29 -4.71 2.67
N GLU A 160 19.94 -4.23 3.73
CA GLU A 160 20.53 -5.07 4.78
C GLU A 160 19.47 -5.90 5.52
N LYS A 161 18.29 -5.35 5.72
CA LYS A 161 17.14 -6.07 6.31
C LYS A 161 16.70 -7.24 5.47
N ILE A 162 16.61 -7.06 4.13
CA ILE A 162 16.16 -8.10 3.21
C ILE A 162 17.28 -9.12 2.93
N PHE A 163 18.52 -8.68 2.85
CA PHE A 163 19.69 -9.49 2.49
C PHE A 163 20.76 -9.48 3.61
N PRO A 164 20.46 -10.04 4.79
CA PRO A 164 21.41 -10.02 5.90
C PRO A 164 22.66 -10.83 5.58
N GLY A 165 23.80 -10.38 6.11
CA GLY A 165 25.06 -11.12 6.06
C GLY A 165 25.86 -10.98 4.76
N ILE A 166 25.49 -10.08 3.87
CA ILE A 166 26.30 -9.71 2.69
C ILE A 166 26.70 -8.22 2.78
N PRO A 167 27.74 -7.77 2.04
CA PRO A 167 28.13 -6.36 2.01
C PRO A 167 26.97 -5.44 1.60
N THR A 168 26.88 -4.27 2.22
CA THR A 168 25.80 -3.30 2.00
C THR A 168 25.62 -2.94 0.52
N ASP A 169 26.72 -2.63 -0.19
CA ASP A 169 26.67 -2.29 -1.61
C ASP A 169 26.11 -3.43 -2.48
N GLU A 170 26.43 -4.68 -2.13
CA GLU A 170 25.86 -5.86 -2.79
C GLU A 170 24.36 -6.00 -2.48
N ALA A 171 23.98 -5.79 -1.24
CA ALA A 171 22.57 -5.83 -0.81
C ALA A 171 21.74 -4.76 -1.54
N VAL A 172 22.22 -3.52 -1.60
CA VAL A 172 21.59 -2.41 -2.33
C VAL A 172 21.46 -2.73 -3.82
N SER A 173 22.51 -3.27 -4.43
CA SER A 173 22.50 -3.69 -5.84
C SER A 173 21.46 -4.79 -6.10
N LYS A 174 21.35 -5.78 -5.20
CA LYS A 174 20.33 -6.85 -5.27
C LYS A 174 18.92 -6.28 -5.13
N LEU A 175 18.72 -5.34 -4.20
CA LEU A 175 17.42 -4.71 -4.00
C LEU A 175 16.99 -3.89 -5.22
N TRP A 176 17.90 -3.13 -5.83
CA TRP A 176 17.63 -2.47 -7.12
C TRP A 176 17.28 -3.48 -8.23
N GLY A 177 17.94 -4.65 -8.25
CA GLY A 177 17.59 -5.74 -9.15
C GLY A 177 16.17 -6.28 -8.92
N CYS A 178 15.73 -6.39 -7.66
CA CYS A 178 14.36 -6.77 -7.32
C CYS A 178 13.35 -5.70 -7.77
N ILE A 179 13.56 -4.44 -7.38
CA ILE A 179 12.71 -3.31 -7.79
C ILE A 179 12.59 -3.26 -9.32
N GLY A 180 13.72 -3.41 -10.03
CA GLY A 180 13.74 -3.41 -11.48
C GLY A 180 12.87 -4.49 -12.12
N ARG A 181 12.93 -5.73 -11.62
CA ARG A 181 12.08 -6.82 -12.11
C ARG A 181 10.60 -6.61 -11.79
N MET A 182 10.27 -6.20 -10.55
CA MET A 182 8.89 -5.97 -10.13
C MET A 182 8.26 -4.79 -10.86
N CYS A 183 9.05 -3.77 -11.19
CA CYS A 183 8.63 -2.65 -12.02
C CYS A 183 8.82 -2.91 -13.53
N ARG A 184 9.13 -4.15 -13.94
CA ARG A 184 9.27 -4.54 -15.36
C ARG A 184 10.28 -3.69 -16.14
N LEU A 185 11.32 -3.16 -15.44
CA LEU A 185 12.34 -2.31 -16.06
C LEU A 185 13.33 -3.12 -16.91
N ASP A 186 13.30 -4.43 -16.82
CA ASP A 186 14.04 -5.39 -17.64
C ASP A 186 13.34 -5.71 -18.97
N ALA A 187 12.08 -5.28 -19.14
CA ALA A 187 11.40 -5.41 -20.43
C ALA A 187 12.06 -4.54 -21.51
N PRO A 188 11.97 -4.93 -22.81
CA PRO A 188 12.47 -4.10 -23.92
C PRO A 188 11.87 -2.69 -23.92
N ASP A 189 10.57 -2.58 -23.63
CA ASP A 189 9.85 -1.33 -23.42
C ASP A 189 9.05 -1.42 -22.10
N PRO A 190 9.57 -0.89 -20.98
CA PRO A 190 8.89 -0.94 -19.69
C PRO A 190 7.54 -0.23 -19.67
N ILE A 191 7.37 0.85 -20.44
CA ILE A 191 6.09 1.58 -20.52
C ILE A 191 5.04 0.72 -21.21
N ALA A 192 5.36 0.13 -22.35
CA ALA A 192 4.44 -0.78 -23.04
C ALA A 192 4.12 -2.02 -22.19
N ALA A 193 5.09 -2.56 -21.45
CA ALA A 193 4.89 -3.67 -20.53
C ALA A 193 3.91 -3.31 -19.40
N TRP A 194 4.03 -2.09 -18.84
CA TRP A 194 3.09 -1.59 -17.82
C TRP A 194 1.71 -1.31 -18.38
N GLU A 195 1.61 -0.72 -19.58
CA GLU A 195 0.32 -0.50 -20.24
C GLU A 195 -0.44 -1.82 -20.46
N ALA A 196 0.26 -2.87 -20.91
CA ALA A 196 -0.31 -4.20 -21.06
C ALA A 196 -0.74 -4.80 -19.72
N HIS A 197 0.10 -4.67 -18.68
CA HIS A 197 -0.20 -5.15 -17.35
C HIS A 197 -1.42 -4.44 -16.73
N LEU A 198 -1.48 -3.12 -16.79
CA LEU A 198 -2.61 -2.33 -16.32
C LEU A 198 -3.90 -2.66 -17.10
N GLY A 199 -3.77 -2.96 -18.40
CA GLY A 199 -4.88 -3.48 -19.21
C GLY A 199 -5.41 -4.83 -18.69
N ASN A 200 -4.52 -5.74 -18.29
CA ASN A 200 -4.90 -7.01 -17.69
C ASN A 200 -5.60 -6.82 -16.34
N LEU A 201 -5.09 -5.97 -15.47
CA LEU A 201 -5.73 -5.65 -14.17
C LEU A 201 -7.12 -5.02 -14.38
N ALA A 202 -7.24 -4.08 -15.34
CA ALA A 202 -8.52 -3.48 -15.70
C ALA A 202 -9.53 -4.53 -16.19
N ALA A 203 -9.11 -5.46 -17.06
CA ALA A 203 -9.99 -6.54 -17.52
C ALA A 203 -10.47 -7.44 -16.38
N ARG A 204 -9.62 -7.69 -15.37
CA ARG A 204 -9.98 -8.45 -14.15
C ARG A 204 -11.00 -7.68 -13.29
N SER A 205 -10.76 -6.41 -13.02
CA SER A 205 -11.71 -5.59 -12.24
C SER A 205 -13.05 -5.43 -12.97
N GLU A 206 -13.06 -5.25 -14.29
CA GLU A 206 -14.29 -5.21 -15.09
C GLU A 206 -15.06 -6.52 -15.05
N PHE A 207 -14.36 -7.66 -15.14
CA PHE A 207 -14.97 -8.98 -15.00
C PHE A 207 -15.68 -9.11 -13.65
N LEU A 208 -15.01 -8.79 -12.55
CA LEU A 208 -15.54 -8.86 -11.19
C LEU A 208 -16.73 -7.91 -11.01
N ASN A 209 -16.64 -6.70 -11.56
CA ASN A 209 -17.73 -5.71 -11.54
C ASN A 209 -18.97 -6.17 -12.32
N ARG A 210 -18.79 -6.92 -13.42
CA ARG A 210 -19.93 -7.53 -14.15
C ARG A 210 -20.57 -8.68 -13.39
N LYS A 211 -19.75 -9.51 -12.71
CA LYS A 211 -20.21 -10.69 -11.95
C LYS A 211 -21.01 -10.32 -10.71
N ARG A 212 -20.68 -9.22 -10.03
CA ARG A 212 -21.37 -8.73 -8.82
C ARG A 212 -21.55 -9.84 -7.77
N TYR A 213 -20.45 -10.52 -7.43
CA TYR A 213 -20.49 -11.53 -6.38
C TYR A 213 -20.99 -10.92 -5.08
N SER A 214 -21.86 -11.63 -4.37
CA SER A 214 -22.36 -11.22 -3.05
C SER A 214 -21.35 -11.53 -1.94
N ALA A 215 -20.45 -12.49 -2.18
CA ALA A 215 -19.38 -12.88 -1.27
C ALA A 215 -18.25 -13.59 -2.04
N LEU A 216 -17.10 -13.72 -1.37
CA LEU A 216 -16.02 -14.59 -1.77
C LEU A 216 -15.86 -15.71 -0.73
N LYS A 217 -15.56 -16.92 -1.19
CA LYS A 217 -15.25 -18.06 -0.33
C LYS A 217 -13.81 -18.48 -0.56
N TYR A 218 -13.03 -18.47 0.50
CA TYR A 218 -11.61 -18.85 0.51
C TYR A 218 -11.44 -20.22 1.13
N THR A 219 -10.67 -21.07 0.47
CA THR A 219 -10.34 -22.42 0.96
C THR A 219 -8.86 -22.69 0.73
N GLY A 220 -8.14 -23.04 1.79
CA GLY A 220 -6.71 -23.33 1.74
C GLY A 220 -6.17 -23.80 3.10
N PRO A 221 -4.86 -24.06 3.22
CA PRO A 221 -4.25 -24.51 4.48
C PRO A 221 -4.50 -23.53 5.63
N GLY A 222 -5.29 -23.95 6.62
CA GLY A 222 -5.67 -23.10 7.77
C GLY A 222 -6.67 -21.98 7.46
N THR A 223 -7.20 -21.95 6.23
CA THR A 223 -8.16 -20.93 5.78
C THR A 223 -9.45 -21.61 5.29
N ASN A 224 -10.56 -21.21 5.90
CA ASN A 224 -11.92 -21.48 5.44
C ASN A 224 -12.75 -20.26 5.84
N LEU A 225 -12.90 -19.32 4.92
CA LEU A 225 -13.48 -18.01 5.17
C LEU A 225 -14.55 -17.70 4.11
N VAL A 226 -15.67 -17.18 4.54
CA VAL A 226 -16.67 -16.54 3.67
C VAL A 226 -16.66 -15.05 3.98
N LEU A 227 -16.37 -14.23 2.97
CA LEU A 227 -16.28 -12.79 3.07
C LEU A 227 -17.37 -12.15 2.20
N GLY A 228 -18.35 -11.52 2.83
CA GLY A 228 -19.42 -10.82 2.14
C GLY A 228 -18.96 -9.51 1.52
N LEU A 229 -19.54 -9.17 0.37
CA LEU A 229 -19.31 -7.91 -0.33
C LEU A 229 -20.56 -7.04 -0.20
N PRO A 230 -20.44 -5.73 0.11
CA PRO A 230 -21.59 -4.83 0.17
C PRO A 230 -22.26 -4.69 -1.19
N GLU A 231 -23.55 -4.40 -1.20
CA GLU A 231 -24.23 -4.01 -2.44
C GLU A 231 -23.62 -2.70 -2.97
N GLY A 232 -23.38 -2.64 -4.27
CA GLY A 232 -22.75 -1.47 -4.89
C GLY A 232 -21.24 -1.38 -4.72
N HIS A 233 -20.57 -2.44 -4.21
CA HIS A 233 -19.10 -2.50 -4.21
C HIS A 233 -18.55 -2.37 -5.63
N ILE A 234 -17.38 -1.79 -5.75
CA ILE A 234 -16.65 -1.60 -7.00
C ILE A 234 -15.26 -2.21 -6.85
N TRP A 235 -14.95 -3.16 -7.72
CA TRP A 235 -13.58 -3.64 -7.86
C TRP A 235 -12.76 -2.59 -8.60
N VAL A 236 -11.68 -2.18 -8.01
CA VAL A 236 -10.70 -1.25 -8.57
C VAL A 236 -9.38 -1.98 -8.85
N SER A 237 -8.55 -1.39 -9.67
CA SER A 237 -7.27 -1.96 -10.07
C SER A 237 -6.22 -0.85 -10.20
N GLY A 238 -5.06 -1.15 -10.73
CA GLY A 238 -3.90 -0.26 -10.77
C GLY A 238 -4.10 1.18 -11.28
N ARG A 239 -5.22 1.48 -11.97
CA ARG A 239 -5.52 2.85 -12.45
C ARG A 239 -6.61 3.51 -11.64
N SER A 240 -6.36 4.79 -11.32
CA SER A 240 -7.32 5.70 -10.71
C SER A 240 -7.49 6.95 -11.57
N ALA A 241 -8.58 7.67 -11.37
CA ALA A 241 -8.77 9.00 -11.94
C ALA A 241 -8.75 10.05 -10.83
N SER A 242 -8.00 11.11 -11.04
CA SER A 242 -8.03 12.26 -10.14
C SER A 242 -9.25 13.14 -10.40
N ARG A 243 -9.59 14.00 -9.44
CA ARG A 243 -10.73 14.92 -9.56
C ARG A 243 -10.66 15.82 -10.79
N ASN A 244 -9.46 16.18 -11.24
CA ASN A 244 -9.22 16.95 -12.46
C ASN A 244 -9.14 16.11 -13.74
N GLY A 245 -9.52 14.81 -13.68
CA GLY A 245 -9.65 13.94 -14.83
C GLY A 245 -8.35 13.29 -15.32
N ILE A 246 -7.24 13.42 -14.58
CA ILE A 246 -5.98 12.78 -14.95
C ILE A 246 -6.03 11.31 -14.49
N THR A 247 -5.87 10.37 -15.43
CA THR A 247 -5.70 8.95 -15.12
C THR A 247 -4.26 8.69 -14.67
N PHE A 248 -4.08 8.02 -13.55
CA PHE A 248 -2.77 7.75 -12.95
C PHE A 248 -2.73 6.35 -12.31
N THR A 249 -1.56 5.89 -11.90
CA THR A 249 -1.34 4.63 -11.19
C THR A 249 -0.70 4.93 -9.85
N ALA A 250 -1.46 4.71 -8.77
CA ALA A 250 -1.06 5.15 -7.43
C ALA A 250 0.17 4.41 -6.87
N ASN A 251 0.36 3.14 -7.23
CA ASN A 251 1.43 2.30 -6.71
C ASN A 251 2.26 1.69 -7.83
N LEU A 252 3.59 1.79 -7.74
CA LEU A 252 4.54 1.05 -8.56
C LEU A 252 5.54 0.29 -7.66
N PRO A 253 5.44 -1.04 -7.62
CA PRO A 253 4.55 -1.90 -8.39
C PRO A 253 3.10 -1.97 -7.86
N THR A 254 2.19 -2.51 -8.69
CA THR A 254 0.84 -2.97 -8.28
C THR A 254 0.48 -4.21 -9.08
N GLU A 255 -0.07 -5.24 -8.40
CA GLU A 255 -0.43 -6.54 -8.98
C GLU A 255 -1.87 -6.95 -8.64
N GLU A 256 -2.59 -6.08 -7.96
CA GLU A 256 -3.87 -6.38 -7.32
C GLU A 256 -5.08 -5.85 -8.07
N VAL A 257 -6.21 -6.51 -7.79
CA VAL A 257 -7.56 -5.94 -7.91
C VAL A 257 -8.22 -6.05 -6.55
N PHE A 258 -8.80 -4.98 -6.04
CA PHE A 258 -9.33 -4.94 -4.68
C PHE A 258 -10.69 -4.27 -4.58
N THR A 259 -11.37 -4.51 -3.48
CA THR A 259 -12.65 -3.90 -3.15
C THR A 259 -12.89 -3.90 -1.64
N ILE A 260 -13.99 -3.33 -1.23
CA ILE A 260 -14.43 -3.29 0.17
C ILE A 260 -14.94 -4.66 0.65
N ALA A 261 -14.60 -5.04 1.87
CA ALA A 261 -15.26 -6.11 2.61
C ALA A 261 -16.48 -5.59 3.37
N HIS A 262 -17.54 -6.39 3.47
CA HIS A 262 -18.71 -6.04 4.30
C HIS A 262 -18.39 -6.28 5.78
N LYS A 263 -18.37 -5.23 6.58
CA LYS A 263 -17.93 -5.26 8.00
C LYS A 263 -18.64 -6.31 8.88
N ASP A 264 -19.88 -6.68 8.60
CA ASP A 264 -20.71 -7.59 9.42
C ASP A 264 -20.93 -8.97 8.78
N ARG A 265 -20.39 -9.22 7.56
CA ARG A 265 -20.63 -10.45 6.80
C ARG A 265 -19.34 -11.19 6.48
N VAL A 266 -18.55 -11.44 7.51
CA VAL A 266 -17.33 -12.24 7.41
C VAL A 266 -17.42 -13.34 8.47
N ASP A 267 -17.36 -14.61 8.03
CA ASP A 267 -17.47 -15.77 8.91
C ASP A 267 -16.42 -16.83 8.54
N GLY A 268 -15.78 -17.41 9.55
CA GLY A 268 -14.77 -18.44 9.38
C GLY A 268 -13.38 -18.03 9.85
N THR A 269 -12.39 -18.83 9.48
CA THR A 269 -11.00 -18.63 9.90
C THR A 269 -10.12 -18.38 8.69
N VAL A 270 -9.18 -17.46 8.86
CA VAL A 270 -8.13 -17.17 7.88
C VAL A 270 -6.77 -17.22 8.56
N ARG A 271 -5.80 -17.90 7.92
CA ARG A 271 -4.40 -17.94 8.32
C ARG A 271 -3.59 -17.01 7.43
N ALA A 272 -2.74 -16.20 8.05
CA ALA A 272 -1.76 -15.42 7.31
C ALA A 272 -0.75 -16.35 6.64
N SER A 273 -0.51 -16.11 5.35
CA SER A 273 0.46 -16.87 4.54
C SER A 273 1.88 -16.31 4.60
N LYS A 274 2.04 -15.09 5.09
CA LYS A 274 3.31 -14.39 5.30
C LYS A 274 3.31 -13.68 6.65
N PRO A 275 4.49 -13.43 7.24
CA PRO A 275 4.61 -12.58 8.42
C PRO A 275 4.10 -11.16 8.12
N LEU A 276 3.48 -10.54 9.13
CA LEU A 276 3.02 -9.15 9.09
C LEU A 276 4.02 -8.26 9.83
N SER A 277 4.57 -7.26 9.15
CA SER A 277 5.37 -6.22 9.79
C SER A 277 4.45 -5.09 10.27
N TYR A 278 4.33 -4.90 11.58
CA TYR A 278 3.50 -3.87 12.18
C TYR A 278 4.19 -3.21 13.37
N GLY A 279 4.34 -1.87 13.35
CA GLY A 279 4.99 -1.11 14.42
C GLY A 279 6.42 -1.59 14.71
N SER A 280 7.23 -1.83 13.68
CA SER A 280 8.59 -2.39 13.76
C SER A 280 8.65 -3.78 14.40
N THR A 281 7.51 -4.49 14.51
CA THR A 281 7.42 -5.84 15.06
C THR A 281 6.90 -6.81 14.01
N LEU A 282 7.53 -7.97 13.90
CA LEU A 282 7.10 -9.01 12.96
C LEU A 282 6.16 -9.99 13.67
N ILE A 283 4.87 -9.99 13.28
CA ILE A 283 3.85 -10.94 13.74
C ILE A 283 3.86 -12.13 12.79
N ASP A 284 4.06 -13.35 13.30
CA ASP A 284 4.25 -14.52 12.44
C ASP A 284 3.35 -15.69 12.85
N GLY A 285 2.98 -16.51 11.84
CA GLY A 285 2.21 -17.73 12.01
C GLY A 285 0.83 -17.49 12.63
N PHE A 286 0.18 -16.38 12.29
CA PHE A 286 -1.08 -16.01 12.92
C PHE A 286 -2.31 -16.43 12.12
N SER A 287 -3.40 -16.62 12.85
CA SER A 287 -4.73 -16.85 12.32
C SER A 287 -5.75 -16.02 13.08
N VAL A 288 -6.79 -15.57 12.37
CA VAL A 288 -7.94 -14.89 12.96
C VAL A 288 -9.24 -15.58 12.57
N THR A 289 -10.18 -15.68 13.52
CA THR A 289 -11.51 -16.23 13.29
C THR A 289 -12.53 -15.12 13.43
N PHE A 290 -13.38 -15.02 12.43
CA PHE A 290 -14.47 -14.05 12.36
C PHE A 290 -15.81 -14.72 12.63
N GLU A 291 -16.68 -14.04 13.35
CA GLU A 291 -18.11 -14.31 13.48
C GLU A 291 -18.86 -13.01 13.26
N HIS A 292 -19.78 -13.01 12.31
CA HIS A 292 -20.55 -11.81 11.95
C HIS A 292 -19.67 -10.57 11.73
N GLY A 293 -18.58 -10.77 10.99
CA GLY A 293 -17.60 -9.72 10.63
C GLY A 293 -16.62 -9.34 11.73
N ARG A 294 -16.78 -9.82 12.96
CA ARG A 294 -15.93 -9.44 14.08
C ARG A 294 -14.91 -10.54 14.41
N VAL A 295 -13.67 -10.16 14.62
CA VAL A 295 -12.64 -11.07 15.15
C VAL A 295 -13.03 -11.51 16.57
N VAL A 296 -13.30 -12.82 16.73
CA VAL A 296 -13.64 -13.45 18.00
C VAL A 296 -12.51 -14.28 18.60
N LYS A 297 -11.58 -14.70 17.75
CA LYS A 297 -10.42 -15.47 18.19
C LYS A 297 -9.21 -15.10 17.31
N MET A 298 -8.05 -15.01 17.94
CA MET A 298 -6.78 -14.92 17.24
C MET A 298 -5.73 -15.84 17.86
N THR A 299 -4.78 -16.27 17.06
CA THR A 299 -3.57 -17.00 17.49
C THR A 299 -2.38 -16.48 16.71
N ALA A 300 -1.19 -16.48 17.28
CA ALA A 300 0.06 -16.19 16.57
C ALA A 300 1.19 -17.02 17.19
N GLU A 301 2.14 -17.44 16.38
CA GLU A 301 3.34 -18.15 16.84
C GLU A 301 4.36 -17.18 17.42
N ARG A 302 4.38 -15.91 16.91
CA ARG A 302 5.23 -14.83 17.41
C ARG A 302 4.46 -13.54 17.54
N ASN A 303 4.73 -12.81 18.62
CA ASN A 303 4.24 -11.45 18.86
C ASN A 303 2.70 -11.33 18.88
N ALA A 304 2.01 -12.32 19.45
CA ALA A 304 0.56 -12.31 19.63
C ALA A 304 0.05 -11.04 20.33
N ASP A 305 0.81 -10.51 21.30
CA ASP A 305 0.45 -9.29 22.02
C ASP A 305 0.42 -8.06 21.11
N THR A 306 1.24 -8.03 20.06
CA THR A 306 1.22 -6.93 19.08
C THR A 306 -0.02 -7.02 18.22
N LEU A 307 -0.43 -8.22 17.78
CA LEU A 307 -1.69 -8.43 17.07
C LEU A 307 -2.89 -8.06 17.96
N GLN A 308 -2.85 -8.42 19.24
CA GLN A 308 -3.92 -8.06 20.19
C GLN A 308 -4.03 -6.54 20.32
N ARG A 309 -2.90 -5.81 20.48
CA ARG A 309 -2.91 -4.33 20.53
C ARG A 309 -3.45 -3.69 19.26
N LEU A 310 -3.13 -4.25 18.08
CA LEU A 310 -3.71 -3.81 16.81
C LEU A 310 -5.24 -3.95 16.86
N LEU A 311 -5.75 -5.11 17.23
CA LEU A 311 -7.19 -5.39 17.34
C LEU A 311 -7.89 -4.55 18.41
N ASP A 312 -7.18 -4.06 19.41
CA ASP A 312 -7.69 -3.24 20.51
C ASP A 312 -7.62 -1.73 20.23
N THR A 313 -7.16 -1.33 19.04
CA THR A 313 -7.07 0.09 18.68
C THR A 313 -8.45 0.77 18.70
N ASP A 314 -9.43 0.14 18.07
CA ASP A 314 -10.84 0.54 18.09
C ASP A 314 -11.73 -0.64 17.65
N GLU A 315 -13.05 -0.46 17.66
CA GLU A 315 -13.99 -1.52 17.26
C GLU A 315 -13.85 -1.90 15.79
N GLY A 316 -13.52 -0.96 14.91
CA GLY A 316 -13.30 -1.20 13.48
C GLY A 316 -12.02 -2.01 13.21
N ALA A 317 -11.00 -1.92 14.06
CA ALA A 317 -9.78 -2.71 13.94
C ALA A 317 -10.01 -4.23 14.06
N ARG A 318 -11.15 -4.63 14.63
CA ARG A 318 -11.58 -6.04 14.73
C ARG A 318 -12.38 -6.52 13.53
N ARG A 319 -12.50 -5.72 12.47
CA ARG A 319 -13.30 -6.00 11.28
C ARG A 319 -12.47 -5.80 10.02
N LEU A 320 -12.88 -6.42 8.93
CA LEU A 320 -12.24 -6.21 7.63
C LEU A 320 -12.77 -4.94 6.95
N GLY A 321 -11.87 -4.20 6.31
CA GLY A 321 -12.17 -3.06 5.46
C GLY A 321 -11.92 -3.34 3.98
N GLU A 322 -11.01 -4.27 3.67
CA GLU A 322 -10.59 -4.53 2.29
C GLU A 322 -10.42 -6.02 2.02
N VAL A 323 -10.57 -6.36 0.75
CA VAL A 323 -10.19 -7.64 0.16
C VAL A 323 -9.53 -7.41 -1.18
N ALA A 324 -8.36 -7.99 -1.38
CA ALA A 324 -7.58 -7.91 -2.60
C ALA A 324 -7.22 -9.28 -3.17
N LEU A 325 -7.22 -9.38 -4.49
CA LEU A 325 -6.87 -10.59 -5.22
C LEU A 325 -5.59 -10.33 -6.03
N VAL A 326 -4.55 -11.10 -5.73
CA VAL A 326 -3.24 -11.07 -6.38
C VAL A 326 -2.88 -12.48 -6.77
N PRO A 327 -2.50 -12.76 -8.03
CA PRO A 327 -2.09 -14.10 -8.43
C PRO A 327 -0.74 -14.47 -7.82
N HIS A 328 -0.57 -15.76 -7.49
CA HIS A 328 0.69 -16.28 -6.95
C HIS A 328 1.86 -16.14 -7.94
N SER A 329 1.57 -16.05 -9.24
CA SER A 329 2.55 -15.74 -10.29
C SER A 329 3.03 -14.29 -10.30
N SER A 330 2.55 -13.42 -9.41
CA SER A 330 3.08 -12.06 -9.20
C SER A 330 4.61 -12.08 -9.08
N PRO A 331 5.34 -11.18 -9.76
CA PRO A 331 6.81 -11.13 -9.67
C PRO A 331 7.32 -10.99 -8.22
N ILE A 332 6.52 -10.36 -7.35
CA ILE A 332 6.83 -10.18 -5.94
C ILE A 332 6.68 -11.51 -5.20
N ALA A 333 5.59 -12.25 -5.41
CA ALA A 333 5.40 -13.60 -4.86
C ALA A 333 6.54 -14.54 -5.27
N GLN A 334 6.90 -14.52 -6.55
CA GLN A 334 7.94 -15.39 -7.12
C GLN A 334 9.35 -15.08 -6.63
N SER A 335 9.58 -13.89 -6.05
CA SER A 335 10.86 -13.57 -5.40
C SER A 335 11.13 -14.40 -4.15
N GLY A 336 10.08 -14.88 -3.48
CA GLY A 336 10.16 -15.58 -2.20
C GLY A 336 10.62 -14.73 -1.03
N LEU A 337 10.80 -13.41 -1.22
CA LEU A 337 11.29 -12.49 -0.21
C LEU A 337 10.13 -11.83 0.56
N LEU A 338 10.42 -11.44 1.80
CA LEU A 338 9.64 -10.47 2.57
C LEU A 338 10.36 -9.13 2.47
N TYR A 339 9.66 -8.11 2.00
CA TYR A 339 10.28 -6.80 1.74
C TYR A 339 10.22 -5.85 2.94
N TYR A 340 9.42 -6.14 3.96
CA TYR A 340 9.16 -5.23 5.09
C TYR A 340 8.70 -3.84 4.61
N ASN A 341 8.01 -3.82 3.49
CA ASN A 341 7.51 -2.62 2.83
C ASN A 341 6.14 -2.94 2.22
N THR A 342 5.09 -2.27 2.71
CA THR A 342 3.70 -2.52 2.33
C THR A 342 3.51 -2.46 0.82
N LEU A 343 4.12 -1.48 0.12
CA LEU A 343 4.03 -1.36 -1.34
C LEU A 343 4.40 -2.66 -2.10
N PHE A 344 5.31 -3.47 -1.54
CA PHE A 344 5.71 -4.75 -2.13
C PHE A 344 4.94 -5.91 -1.51
N ASP A 345 4.88 -5.97 -0.19
CA ASP A 345 4.38 -7.16 0.50
C ASP A 345 2.88 -7.38 0.26
N GLU A 346 2.06 -6.33 0.16
CA GLU A 346 0.64 -6.43 -0.23
C GLU A 346 0.47 -6.99 -1.65
N ASN A 347 1.36 -6.65 -2.57
CA ASN A 347 1.35 -7.12 -3.95
C ASN A 347 2.01 -8.50 -4.15
N ALA A 348 2.46 -9.15 -3.06
CA ALA A 348 3.01 -10.49 -3.08
C ALA A 348 1.95 -11.60 -3.01
N ALA A 349 0.73 -11.31 -2.56
CA ALA A 349 -0.32 -12.33 -2.38
C ALA A 349 -1.70 -11.68 -2.25
N SER A 350 -2.75 -12.44 -2.55
CA SER A 350 -4.10 -12.04 -2.13
C SER A 350 -4.11 -11.74 -0.64
N HIS A 351 -4.76 -10.64 -0.25
CA HIS A 351 -4.74 -10.16 1.12
C HIS A 351 -6.10 -9.59 1.56
N VAL A 352 -6.21 -9.36 2.84
CA VAL A 352 -7.34 -8.66 3.44
C VAL A 352 -6.80 -7.62 4.41
N ALA A 353 -7.49 -6.49 4.58
CA ALA A 353 -7.12 -5.48 5.55
C ALA A 353 -8.01 -5.50 6.78
N LEU A 354 -7.39 -5.50 7.98
CA LEU A 354 -8.06 -5.15 9.22
C LEU A 354 -8.23 -3.63 9.29
N GLY A 355 -9.43 -3.18 9.64
CA GLY A 355 -9.67 -1.77 9.90
C GLY A 355 -10.42 -1.03 8.78
N ASN A 356 -9.98 0.17 8.46
CA ASN A 356 -10.70 1.14 7.66
C ASN A 356 -10.91 0.68 6.20
N ALA A 357 -12.11 0.93 5.67
CA ALA A 357 -12.45 0.70 4.27
C ALA A 357 -12.36 2.00 3.46
N TYR A 358 -12.07 1.90 2.17
CA TYR A 358 -12.01 3.04 1.27
C TYR A 358 -13.37 3.33 0.62
N LYS A 359 -13.89 4.55 0.79
CA LYS A 359 -15.19 4.97 0.26
C LYS A 359 -15.28 4.87 -1.28
N PHE A 360 -14.17 5.09 -1.99
CA PHE A 360 -14.14 5.02 -3.46
C PHE A 360 -14.34 3.61 -4.03
N THR A 361 -14.26 2.57 -3.20
CA THR A 361 -14.58 1.18 -3.58
C THR A 361 -16.08 0.85 -3.55
N VAL A 362 -16.91 1.89 -3.42
CA VAL A 362 -18.38 1.79 -3.42
C VAL A 362 -18.97 2.85 -4.34
N LYS A 363 -20.01 2.50 -5.07
CA LYS A 363 -20.71 3.44 -5.94
C LYS A 363 -21.30 4.60 -5.13
N GLY A 364 -20.86 5.83 -5.43
CA GLY A 364 -21.26 7.03 -4.71
C GLY A 364 -20.70 7.13 -3.29
N GLY A 365 -19.70 6.30 -2.95
CA GLY A 365 -19.17 6.24 -1.58
C GLY A 365 -18.49 7.52 -1.12
N ASN A 366 -17.80 8.24 -2.01
CA ASN A 366 -17.13 9.49 -1.66
C ASN A 366 -18.10 10.61 -1.25
N GLU A 367 -19.35 10.55 -1.71
CA GLU A 367 -20.42 11.49 -1.38
C GLU A 367 -21.22 11.07 -0.13
N MET A 368 -21.05 9.82 0.33
CA MET A 368 -21.73 9.32 1.53
C MET A 368 -21.18 9.96 2.79
N SER A 369 -22.06 10.27 3.73
CA SER A 369 -21.68 10.50 5.13
C SER A 369 -21.05 9.24 5.72
N ASP A 370 -20.36 9.38 6.82
CA ASP A 370 -19.77 8.24 7.51
C ASP A 370 -20.82 7.22 7.97
N ASP A 371 -21.96 7.71 8.48
CA ASP A 371 -23.07 6.85 8.92
C ASP A 371 -23.75 6.10 7.76
N GLU A 372 -23.86 6.72 6.59
CA GLU A 372 -24.38 6.06 5.39
C GLU A 372 -23.44 4.97 4.92
N PHE A 373 -22.12 5.25 4.91
CA PHE A 373 -21.11 4.31 4.54
C PHE A 373 -21.09 3.09 5.49
N GLU A 374 -21.20 3.31 6.80
CA GLU A 374 -21.27 2.22 7.78
C GLU A 374 -22.55 1.39 7.65
N ARG A 375 -23.70 2.03 7.39
CA ARG A 375 -24.98 1.31 7.21
C ARG A 375 -24.98 0.40 5.98
N MET A 376 -24.26 0.76 4.92
CA MET A 376 -24.17 -0.07 3.74
C MET A 376 -23.12 -1.21 3.87
N GLY A 377 -22.42 -1.29 4.98
CA GLY A 377 -21.44 -2.33 5.28
C GLY A 377 -19.98 -1.90 5.25
N GLY A 378 -19.71 -0.61 5.07
CA GLY A 378 -18.35 -0.07 5.15
C GLY A 378 -17.81 -0.08 6.58
N ASN A 379 -16.53 -0.37 6.75
CA ASN A 379 -15.87 -0.35 8.05
C ASN A 379 -15.09 0.95 8.25
N ARG A 380 -15.12 1.49 9.46
CA ARG A 380 -14.34 2.66 9.87
C ARG A 380 -13.44 2.32 11.03
N SER A 381 -12.19 2.73 10.93
CA SER A 381 -11.16 2.53 11.94
C SER A 381 -10.07 3.58 11.82
N ALA A 382 -9.31 3.76 12.88
CA ALA A 382 -8.08 4.55 12.87
C ALA A 382 -6.92 3.83 12.17
N VAL A 383 -7.05 2.52 11.93
CA VAL A 383 -6.04 1.69 11.28
C VAL A 383 -6.55 1.11 9.96
N HIS A 384 -5.62 0.79 9.07
CA HIS A 384 -5.80 -0.04 7.88
C HIS A 384 -4.53 -0.87 7.76
N VAL A 385 -4.65 -2.18 7.92
CA VAL A 385 -3.49 -3.07 8.01
C VAL A 385 -3.72 -4.32 7.19
N ASP A 386 -3.01 -4.41 6.07
CA ASP A 386 -3.05 -5.52 5.15
C ASP A 386 -2.27 -6.71 5.69
N PHE A 387 -2.84 -7.90 5.58
CA PHE A 387 -2.12 -9.14 5.81
C PHE A 387 -2.40 -10.16 4.72
N MET A 388 -1.34 -10.83 4.29
CA MET A 388 -1.33 -11.74 3.15
C MET A 388 -1.95 -13.07 3.56
N ILE A 389 -2.87 -13.56 2.72
CA ILE A 389 -3.57 -14.84 2.88
C ILE A 389 -3.37 -15.75 1.66
N GLY A 390 -2.92 -15.19 0.53
CA GLY A 390 -2.68 -15.87 -0.72
C GLY A 390 -1.49 -16.83 -0.66
N SER A 391 -1.61 -17.96 -1.35
CA SER A 391 -0.54 -18.95 -1.54
C SER A 391 -0.83 -19.78 -2.79
N ALA A 392 0.12 -20.64 -3.18
CA ALA A 392 -0.08 -21.64 -4.26
C ALA A 392 -1.16 -22.69 -3.94
N ASP A 393 -1.66 -22.74 -2.71
CA ASP A 393 -2.68 -23.69 -2.26
C ASP A 393 -4.01 -23.03 -1.93
N LEU A 394 -4.18 -21.72 -2.23
CA LEU A 394 -5.41 -20.99 -1.97
C LEU A 394 -6.34 -21.07 -3.16
N ASP A 395 -7.56 -21.54 -2.93
CA ASP A 395 -8.69 -21.45 -3.86
C ASP A 395 -9.66 -20.34 -3.43
N VAL A 396 -10.21 -19.62 -4.41
CA VAL A 396 -11.25 -18.61 -4.20
C VAL A 396 -12.42 -18.88 -5.12
N ASP A 397 -13.62 -18.94 -4.55
CA ASP A 397 -14.88 -18.99 -5.28
C ASP A 397 -15.65 -17.68 -5.14
N GLY A 398 -16.20 -17.19 -6.25
CA GLY A 398 -17.19 -16.12 -6.24
C GLY A 398 -18.57 -16.68 -5.92
N VAL A 399 -19.28 -16.09 -4.95
CA VAL A 399 -20.65 -16.47 -4.56
C VAL A 399 -21.63 -15.51 -5.19
N LEU A 400 -22.53 -16.02 -6.04
CA LEU A 400 -23.60 -15.24 -6.66
C LEU A 400 -24.76 -14.95 -5.66
N ALA A 401 -25.58 -13.95 -5.93
CA ALA A 401 -26.71 -13.57 -5.07
C ALA A 401 -27.67 -14.74 -4.75
N GLY A 402 -27.77 -15.72 -5.64
CA GLY A 402 -28.57 -16.95 -5.43
C GLY A 402 -27.86 -18.05 -4.63
N GLY A 403 -26.64 -17.82 -4.12
CA GLY A 403 -25.85 -18.78 -3.36
C GLY A 403 -25.05 -19.76 -4.21
N ALA A 404 -25.18 -19.76 -5.53
CA ALA A 404 -24.35 -20.55 -6.43
C ALA A 404 -22.89 -20.02 -6.40
N THR A 405 -21.93 -20.91 -6.51
CA THR A 405 -20.51 -20.59 -6.51
C THR A 405 -19.88 -20.89 -7.85
N GLU A 406 -18.90 -20.10 -8.25
CA GLU A 406 -18.07 -20.37 -9.43
C GLU A 406 -16.59 -20.13 -9.12
N PRO A 407 -15.67 -20.87 -9.74
CA PRO A 407 -14.25 -20.72 -9.53
C PRO A 407 -13.78 -19.33 -9.95
N LEU A 408 -13.06 -18.63 -9.08
CA LEU A 408 -12.43 -17.35 -9.36
C LEU A 408 -10.92 -17.46 -9.38
N MET A 409 -10.37 -18.14 -8.36
CA MET A 409 -8.96 -18.52 -8.33
C MET A 409 -8.81 -19.99 -7.95
N ARG A 410 -7.80 -20.64 -8.52
CA ARG A 410 -7.40 -22.01 -8.19
C ARG A 410 -5.89 -22.07 -8.03
N LYS A 411 -5.44 -22.69 -6.94
CA LYS A 411 -4.00 -22.78 -6.61
C LYS A 411 -3.30 -21.43 -6.68
N GLY A 412 -3.96 -20.39 -6.18
CA GLY A 412 -3.45 -19.03 -6.17
C GLY A 412 -3.47 -18.30 -7.52
N GLU A 413 -3.95 -18.93 -8.61
CA GLU A 413 -3.99 -18.34 -9.94
C GLU A 413 -5.42 -18.06 -10.41
N TRP A 414 -5.61 -17.07 -11.29
CA TRP A 414 -6.89 -16.80 -11.90
C TRP A 414 -7.40 -18.02 -12.67
N ALA A 415 -8.62 -18.46 -12.36
CA ALA A 415 -9.27 -19.60 -13.01
C ALA A 415 -9.98 -19.24 -14.33
N THR A 416 -10.05 -17.94 -14.67
CA THR A 416 -10.77 -17.39 -15.83
C THR A 416 -9.88 -16.47 -16.65
#